data_547e6ec17f532e839d430829fcf2987d
#
_entry.id   547e6ec17f532e839d430829fcf2987d
#
_cell.length_a   1.000
_cell.length_b   1.000
_cell.length_c   1.000
_cell.angle_alpha   90.00
_cell.angle_beta   90.00
_cell.angle_gamma   90.00
#
_symmetry.space_group_name_H-M   'P 1'
#
loop_
_entity.id
_entity.type
_entity.pdbx_description
1 polymer ?
#
loop_
_entity_poly.entity_id
_entity_poly.type
_entity_poly.pdbx_seq_one_letter_code
_entity_poly.pdbx_strand_id
1 'polypeptide(L)'
;MSLKEIKIRIQSVSNTRKTTSAMKMVSSVKLRKAQQSIQYALPYVDQLNHILSSLSSMPQAQSVSPLVLEREVKNVDIVCLSSDSSLCGGFNANMIRHAKTLIDEWRKIDDEPHIYPIG
;
A
#
# COMPACT_ATOMS: atom_id res chain seq x y z
N MET A 1 14.18 44.71 -2.64
CA MET A 1 14.19 43.70 -3.72
C MET A 1 14.31 44.41 -5.06
N SER A 2 15.34 44.08 -5.83
CA SER A 2 15.57 44.64 -7.17
C SER A 2 14.58 44.05 -8.19
N LEU A 3 14.20 44.86 -9.17
CA LEU A 3 13.33 44.44 -10.29
C LEU A 3 13.90 43.21 -11.04
N LYS A 4 15.23 43.10 -11.09
CA LYS A 4 15.96 41.97 -11.67
C LYS A 4 15.78 40.68 -10.84
N GLU A 5 15.81 40.77 -9.53
CA GLU A 5 15.60 39.64 -8.61
C GLU A 5 14.16 39.09 -8.72
N ILE A 6 13.18 40.01 -8.84
CA ILE A 6 11.78 39.62 -9.04
C ILE A 6 11.59 38.84 -10.35
N LYS A 7 12.18 39.32 -11.46
CA LYS A 7 12.12 38.62 -12.75
C LYS A 7 12.76 37.24 -12.69
N ILE A 8 13.92 37.10 -12.06
CA ILE A 8 14.58 35.80 -11.88
C ILE A 8 13.70 34.85 -11.07
N ARG A 9 13.06 35.32 -10.02
CA ARG A 9 12.18 34.55 -9.16
C ARG A 9 10.91 34.09 -9.90
N ILE A 10 10.30 34.96 -10.70
CA ILE A 10 9.15 34.60 -11.55
C ILE A 10 9.55 33.50 -12.55
N GLN A 11 10.71 33.64 -13.19
CA GLN A 11 11.18 32.64 -14.14
C GLN A 11 11.46 31.29 -13.45
N SER A 12 12.07 31.30 -12.27
CA SER A 12 12.31 30.10 -11.49
C SER A 12 11.02 29.38 -11.09
N VAL A 13 10.03 30.12 -10.58
CA VAL A 13 8.72 29.57 -10.22
C VAL A 13 7.98 29.03 -11.45
N SER A 14 8.05 29.73 -12.59
CA SER A 14 7.48 29.26 -13.84
C SER A 14 8.10 27.94 -14.31
N ASN A 15 9.41 27.80 -14.22
CA ASN A 15 10.11 26.57 -14.58
C ASN A 15 9.75 25.41 -13.60
N THR A 16 9.72 25.67 -12.30
CA THR A 16 9.29 24.69 -11.29
C THR A 16 7.86 24.23 -11.57
N ARG A 17 6.95 25.16 -11.89
CA ARG A 17 5.57 24.81 -12.25
C ARG A 17 5.50 23.86 -13.45
N LYS A 18 6.28 24.13 -14.53
CA LYS A 18 6.33 23.28 -15.73
C LYS A 18 6.83 21.88 -15.38
N THR A 19 7.93 21.79 -14.60
CA THR A 19 8.48 20.52 -14.15
C THR A 19 7.49 19.72 -13.33
N THR A 20 6.85 20.35 -12.33
CA THR A 20 5.84 19.70 -11.47
C THR A 20 4.63 19.24 -12.27
N SER A 21 4.19 20.03 -13.28
CA SER A 21 3.11 19.65 -14.17
C SER A 21 3.46 18.41 -15.00
N ALA A 22 4.67 18.33 -15.52
CA ALA A 22 5.16 17.15 -16.23
C ALA A 22 5.22 15.92 -15.32
N MET A 23 5.73 16.06 -14.09
CA MET A 23 5.74 14.98 -13.12
C MET A 23 4.34 14.49 -12.75
N LYS A 24 3.37 15.41 -12.59
CA LYS A 24 1.97 15.07 -12.36
C LYS A 24 1.40 14.22 -13.51
N MET A 25 1.71 14.59 -14.74
CA MET A 25 1.25 13.84 -15.92
C MET A 25 1.80 12.41 -15.94
N VAL A 26 3.10 12.23 -15.71
CA VAL A 26 3.73 10.92 -15.65
C VAL A 26 3.14 10.07 -14.51
N SER A 27 2.97 10.65 -13.33
CA SER A 27 2.37 9.95 -12.18
C SER A 27 0.93 9.54 -12.44
N SER A 28 0.14 10.39 -13.12
CA SER A 28 -1.25 10.07 -13.50
C SER A 28 -1.33 8.89 -14.48
N VAL A 29 -0.39 8.78 -15.43
CA VAL A 29 -0.33 7.64 -16.35
C VAL A 29 0.03 6.36 -15.62
N LYS A 30 1.02 6.41 -14.70
CA LYS A 30 1.40 5.26 -13.86
C LYS A 30 0.23 4.79 -13.00
N LEU A 31 -0.46 5.73 -12.35
CA LEU A 31 -1.65 5.43 -11.54
C LEU A 31 -2.73 4.75 -12.37
N ARG A 32 -3.07 5.31 -13.54
CA ARG A 32 -4.07 4.73 -14.43
C ARG A 32 -3.72 3.30 -14.84
N LYS A 33 -2.44 3.05 -15.18
CA LYS A 33 -1.98 1.71 -15.55
C LYS A 33 -2.12 0.72 -14.38
N ALA A 34 -1.76 1.12 -13.16
CA ALA A 34 -1.92 0.30 -11.96
C ALA A 34 -3.41 0.01 -11.69
N GLN A 35 -4.28 1.01 -11.78
CA GLN A 35 -5.73 0.85 -11.61
C GLN A 35 -6.32 -0.11 -12.65
N GLN A 36 -5.90 -0.02 -13.91
CA GLN A 36 -6.34 -0.97 -14.94
C GLN A 36 -5.92 -2.40 -14.62
N SER A 37 -4.68 -2.60 -14.16
CA SER A 37 -4.21 -3.93 -13.76
C SER A 37 -5.04 -4.52 -12.62
N ILE A 38 -5.42 -3.71 -11.63
CA ILE A 38 -6.31 -4.13 -10.55
C ILE A 38 -7.69 -4.51 -11.09
N GLN A 39 -8.28 -3.69 -11.98
CA GLN A 39 -9.59 -3.98 -12.57
C GLN A 39 -9.63 -5.29 -13.34
N TYR A 40 -8.54 -5.67 -13.99
CA TYR A 40 -8.44 -6.98 -14.66
C TYR A 40 -8.28 -8.14 -13.68
N ALA A 41 -7.64 -7.92 -12.53
CA ALA A 41 -7.42 -8.96 -11.52
C ALA A 41 -8.65 -9.20 -10.63
N LEU A 42 -9.46 -8.17 -10.36
CA LEU A 42 -10.61 -8.23 -9.44
C LEU A 42 -11.58 -9.38 -9.75
N PRO A 43 -12.06 -9.58 -10.99
CA PRO A 43 -13.00 -10.67 -11.28
C PRO A 43 -12.44 -12.05 -10.93
N TYR A 44 -11.13 -12.26 -11.13
CA TYR A 44 -10.47 -13.51 -10.77
C TYR A 44 -10.44 -13.69 -9.24
N VAL A 45 -10.08 -12.63 -8.51
CA VAL A 45 -10.03 -12.67 -7.03
C VAL A 45 -11.42 -12.91 -6.45
N ASP A 46 -12.46 -12.28 -6.99
CA ASP A 46 -13.83 -12.44 -6.54
C ASP A 46 -14.32 -13.89 -6.74
N GLN A 47 -14.03 -14.48 -7.92
CA GLN A 47 -14.36 -15.89 -8.18
C GLN A 47 -13.59 -16.83 -7.26
N LEU A 48 -12.31 -16.57 -7.02
CA LEU A 48 -11.51 -17.36 -6.09
C LEU A 48 -12.08 -17.31 -4.66
N ASN A 49 -12.45 -16.14 -4.19
CA ASN A 49 -13.07 -15.96 -2.88
C ASN A 49 -14.42 -16.67 -2.78
N HIS A 50 -15.22 -16.64 -3.85
CA HIS A 50 -16.49 -17.36 -3.90
C HIS A 50 -16.27 -18.88 -3.80
N ILE A 51 -15.30 -19.42 -4.54
CA ILE A 51 -14.95 -20.85 -4.47
C ILE A 51 -14.46 -21.23 -3.07
N LEU A 52 -13.55 -20.42 -2.50
CA LEU A 52 -13.01 -20.65 -1.16
C LEU A 52 -14.11 -20.63 -0.09
N SER A 53 -15.02 -19.67 -0.14
CA SER A 53 -16.13 -19.58 0.81
C SER A 53 -17.07 -20.80 0.68
N SER A 54 -17.34 -21.24 -0.54
CA SER A 54 -18.16 -22.41 -0.79
C SER A 54 -17.49 -23.70 -0.29
N LEU A 55 -16.19 -23.86 -0.50
CA LEU A 55 -15.42 -24.99 -0.01
C LEU A 55 -15.32 -25.00 1.51
N SER A 56 -15.07 -23.84 2.13
CA SER A 56 -14.94 -23.71 3.59
C SER A 56 -16.25 -24.03 4.33
N SER A 57 -17.39 -23.85 3.68
CA SER A 57 -18.71 -24.18 4.24
C SER A 57 -19.05 -25.68 4.21
N MET A 58 -18.26 -26.50 3.52
CA MET A 58 -18.50 -27.95 3.44
C MET A 58 -18.00 -28.66 4.71
N PRO A 59 -18.78 -29.57 5.31
CA PRO A 59 -18.37 -30.29 6.52
C PRO A 59 -17.06 -31.08 6.39
N GLN A 60 -16.73 -31.52 5.16
CA GLN A 60 -15.51 -32.26 4.87
C GLN A 60 -14.29 -31.37 4.63
N ALA A 61 -14.44 -30.06 4.51
CA ALA A 61 -13.33 -29.15 4.22
C ALA A 61 -12.23 -29.19 5.28
N GLN A 62 -12.60 -29.38 6.54
CA GLN A 62 -11.68 -29.49 7.65
C GLN A 62 -10.78 -30.73 7.60
N SER A 63 -11.26 -31.83 6.98
CA SER A 63 -10.47 -33.05 6.82
C SER A 63 -9.54 -33.02 5.61
N VAL A 64 -9.77 -32.11 4.65
CA VAL A 64 -9.03 -32.03 3.39
C VAL A 64 -7.82 -31.09 3.49
N SER A 65 -7.92 -29.98 4.24
CA SER A 65 -6.83 -29.02 4.32
C SER A 65 -6.71 -28.36 5.70
N PRO A 66 -5.51 -28.39 6.30
CA PRO A 66 -5.25 -27.70 7.56
C PRO A 66 -5.36 -26.16 7.43
N LEU A 67 -5.40 -25.61 6.22
CA LEU A 67 -5.54 -24.17 5.98
C LEU A 67 -6.97 -23.67 6.23
N VAL A 68 -7.96 -24.56 6.25
CA VAL A 68 -9.37 -24.22 6.53
C VAL A 68 -9.67 -24.26 8.03
N LEU A 69 -8.80 -24.86 8.81
CA LEU A 69 -8.98 -24.97 10.28
C LEU A 69 -8.75 -23.61 10.94
N GLU A 70 -9.68 -23.24 11.79
CA GLU A 70 -9.48 -22.11 12.71
C GLU A 70 -8.40 -22.48 13.75
N ARG A 71 -7.37 -21.67 13.85
CA ARG A 71 -6.20 -21.92 14.72
C ARG A 71 -5.93 -20.70 15.57
N GLU A 72 -5.36 -20.96 16.74
CA GLU A 72 -4.82 -19.91 17.60
C GLU A 72 -3.68 -19.17 16.87
N VAL A 73 -3.75 -17.84 16.86
CA VAL A 73 -2.70 -17.00 16.28
C VAL A 73 -1.50 -17.01 17.23
N LYS A 74 -0.34 -17.46 16.75
CA LYS A 74 0.91 -17.52 17.51
C LYS A 74 1.95 -16.54 16.97
N ASN A 75 2.01 -16.36 15.67
CA ASN A 75 2.96 -15.46 15.01
C ASN A 75 2.19 -14.45 14.19
N VAL A 76 2.68 -13.22 14.13
CA VAL A 76 2.07 -12.11 13.41
C VAL A 76 3.08 -11.51 12.45
N ASP A 77 2.73 -11.48 11.17
CA ASP A 77 3.50 -10.84 10.12
C ASP A 77 2.82 -9.54 9.69
N ILE A 78 3.52 -8.42 9.79
CA ILE A 78 3.04 -7.09 9.40
C ILE A 78 3.71 -6.69 8.10
N VAL A 79 2.94 -6.65 7.01
CA VAL A 79 3.43 -6.19 5.70
C VAL A 79 3.16 -4.71 5.55
N CYS A 80 4.24 -3.91 5.45
CA CYS A 80 4.18 -2.46 5.32
C CYS A 80 4.43 -2.05 3.87
N LEU A 81 3.40 -1.57 3.16
CA LEU A 81 3.52 -1.06 1.81
C LEU A 81 3.86 0.44 1.84
N SER A 82 5.05 0.80 1.41
CA SER A 82 5.53 2.18 1.37
C SER A 82 5.76 2.68 -0.06
N SER A 83 6.02 3.97 -0.21
CA SER A 83 6.37 4.55 -1.50
C SER A 83 7.87 4.60 -1.67
N ASP A 84 8.38 4.13 -2.81
CA ASP A 84 9.80 4.23 -3.20
C ASP A 84 10.23 5.68 -3.40
N SER A 85 9.29 6.58 -3.68
CA SER A 85 9.58 7.97 -4.01
C SER A 85 9.46 8.88 -2.80
N SER A 86 10.41 9.81 -2.67
CA SER A 86 10.39 10.86 -1.64
C SER A 86 9.26 11.89 -1.79
N LEU A 87 8.61 11.96 -2.96
CA LEU A 87 7.53 12.90 -3.25
C LEU A 87 6.13 12.37 -2.91
N CYS A 88 6.02 11.61 -1.84
CA CYS A 88 4.78 10.99 -1.37
C CYS A 88 4.05 11.78 -0.26
N GLY A 89 4.49 13.02 0.04
CA GLY A 89 3.92 13.81 1.14
C GLY A 89 4.09 13.11 2.49
N GLY A 90 3.01 13.04 3.27
CA GLY A 90 3.01 12.36 4.59
C GLY A 90 2.74 10.86 4.54
N PHE A 91 2.65 10.23 3.36
CA PHE A 91 2.23 8.83 3.22
C PHE A 91 3.12 7.87 4.02
N ASN A 92 4.44 7.87 3.79
CA ASN A 92 5.35 6.98 4.49
C ASN A 92 5.40 7.25 6.01
N ALA A 93 5.35 8.52 6.41
CA ALA A 93 5.33 8.88 7.83
C ALA A 93 4.06 8.38 8.53
N ASN A 94 2.91 8.47 7.88
CA ASN A 94 1.64 7.98 8.41
C ASN A 94 1.62 6.45 8.45
N MET A 95 2.15 5.77 7.42
CA MET A 95 2.27 4.32 7.39
C MET A 95 3.14 3.82 8.55
N ILE A 96 4.32 4.42 8.79
CA ILE A 96 5.20 4.06 9.91
C ILE A 96 4.51 4.26 11.26
N ARG A 97 3.76 5.36 11.42
CA ARG A 97 3.00 5.62 12.66
C ARG A 97 1.94 4.55 12.89
N HIS A 98 1.21 4.18 11.84
CA HIS A 98 0.19 3.14 11.93
C HIS A 98 0.80 1.76 12.20
N ALA A 99 1.91 1.43 11.54
CA ALA A 99 2.65 0.19 11.80
C ALA A 99 3.10 0.07 13.27
N LYS A 100 3.61 1.15 13.87
CA LYS A 100 3.96 1.16 15.30
C LYS A 100 2.75 0.87 16.19
N THR A 101 1.61 1.46 15.90
CA THR A 101 0.37 1.18 16.66
C THR A 101 -0.02 -0.28 16.55
N LEU A 102 0.03 -0.87 15.35
CA LEU A 102 -0.26 -2.29 15.15
C LEU A 102 0.72 -3.19 15.88
N ILE A 103 2.01 -2.88 15.87
CA ILE A 103 3.03 -3.64 16.63
C ILE A 103 2.68 -3.64 18.13
N ASP A 104 2.35 -2.49 18.69
CA ASP A 104 2.01 -2.38 20.10
C ASP A 104 0.72 -3.14 20.47
N GLU A 105 -0.23 -3.22 19.55
CA GLU A 105 -1.46 -4.01 19.70
C GLU A 105 -1.18 -5.52 19.69
N TRP A 106 -0.37 -5.99 18.74
CA TRP A 106 -0.11 -7.40 18.53
C TRP A 106 0.96 -8.00 19.44
N ARG A 107 1.79 -7.18 20.08
CA ARG A 107 2.74 -7.62 21.13
C ARG A 107 2.09 -8.35 22.30
N LYS A 108 0.78 -8.26 22.44
CA LYS A 108 0.04 -9.01 23.44
C LYS A 108 -0.11 -10.51 23.11
N ILE A 109 0.05 -10.85 21.82
CA ILE A 109 -0.13 -12.20 21.27
C ILE A 109 1.21 -12.77 20.81
N ASP A 110 2.04 -11.95 20.18
CA ASP A 110 3.37 -12.27 19.68
C ASP A 110 4.37 -11.24 20.24
N ASP A 111 5.35 -11.70 20.99
CA ASP A 111 6.34 -10.83 21.63
C ASP A 111 7.19 -10.06 20.60
N GLU A 112 7.40 -10.63 19.40
CA GLU A 112 8.19 -10.06 18.32
C GLU A 112 7.50 -10.18 16.96
N PRO A 113 6.47 -9.36 16.63
CA PRO A 113 5.84 -9.37 15.30
C PRO A 113 6.87 -9.11 14.22
N HIS A 114 6.86 -9.93 13.17
CA HIS A 114 7.76 -9.74 12.02
C HIS A 114 7.27 -8.62 11.12
N ILE A 115 8.18 -7.76 10.67
CA ILE A 115 7.86 -6.62 9.81
C ILE A 115 8.51 -6.81 8.44
N TYR A 116 7.69 -6.77 7.40
CA TYR A 116 8.10 -6.88 6.00
C TYR A 116 7.85 -5.56 5.27
N PRO A 117 8.86 -4.67 5.16
CA PRO A 117 8.72 -3.46 4.39
C PRO A 117 8.82 -3.75 2.88
N ILE A 118 7.89 -3.19 2.10
CA ILE A 118 7.85 -3.25 0.64
C ILE A 118 7.77 -1.82 0.11
N GLY A 119 8.77 -1.40 -0.68
CA GLY A 119 8.86 -0.07 -1.27
C GLY A 119 10.11 0.68 -0.92
#